data_e9bfc94534837f347b3c5d78910ddcec
#
_entry.id   e9bfc94534837f347b3c5d78910ddcec
#
_cell.length_a   1.000
_cell.length_b   1.000
_cell.length_c   1.000
_cell.angle_alpha   90.00
_cell.angle_beta   90.00
_cell.angle_gamma   90.00
#
_symmetry.space_group_name_H-M   'P 1'
#
loop_
_entity.id
_entity.type
_entity.pdbx_description
1 polymer ?
#
loop_
_entity_poly.entity_id
_entity_poly.type
_entity_poly.pdbx_seq_one_letter_code
_entity_poly.pdbx_strand_id
1 'polypeptide(L)'
;MLIYLADLCYFHDWDNIQPLPLNVGYIAAYLKNKHPEVSIEIFKDPIKLMDRISNKPPDILALSHYEWNSNLDLAILKHMKQKNVNTITVMGGPNFNAVDLDWIHNFFQERSNLDAYIYGEGEWSFTRFVELLQGNDKKISNIPFEELPSSVFYLDKKLNKIIN
;
A
#
# COMPACT_ATOMS: atom_id res chain seq x y z
N MET A 1 8.63 -0.76 13.34
CA MET A 1 8.06 -1.09 12.01
C MET A 1 8.67 -0.17 10.97
N LEU A 2 9.08 -0.71 9.82
CA LEU A 2 9.61 0.04 8.67
C LEU A 2 8.55 0.08 7.56
N ILE A 3 8.21 1.27 7.06
CA ILE A 3 7.18 1.48 6.05
C ILE A 3 7.78 2.25 4.88
N TYR A 4 7.55 1.77 3.67
CA TYR A 4 7.81 2.52 2.44
C TYR A 4 6.49 3.00 1.86
N LEU A 5 6.40 4.32 1.64
CA LEU A 5 5.30 4.98 0.98
C LEU A 5 5.78 5.47 -0.39
N ALA A 6 5.06 5.17 -1.44
CA ALA A 6 5.49 5.58 -2.76
C ALA A 6 4.35 6.15 -3.61
N ASP A 7 4.63 7.25 -4.28
CA ASP A 7 3.82 7.88 -5.31
C ASP A 7 4.64 7.90 -6.60
N LEU A 8 4.63 6.75 -7.30
CA LEU A 8 5.56 6.50 -8.39
C LEU A 8 5.15 7.18 -9.68
N CYS A 9 6.13 7.67 -10.42
CA CYS A 9 5.96 8.20 -11.76
C CYS A 9 7.03 7.68 -12.71
N TYR A 10 6.70 7.67 -14.01
CA TYR A 10 7.69 7.45 -15.06
C TYR A 10 8.56 8.69 -15.21
N PHE A 11 9.88 8.48 -15.30
CA PHE A 11 10.83 9.55 -15.57
C PHE A 11 11.03 9.66 -17.08
N HIS A 12 10.87 10.88 -17.61
CA HIS A 12 11.27 11.24 -18.97
C HIS A 12 12.42 12.23 -18.90
N ASP A 13 13.41 12.09 -19.76
CA ASP A 13 14.64 12.90 -19.74
C ASP A 13 14.43 14.43 -19.91
N TRP A 14 13.23 14.84 -20.32
CA TRP A 14 12.88 16.24 -20.58
C TRP A 14 12.09 16.95 -19.48
N ASP A 15 11.53 16.22 -18.52
CA ASP A 15 10.70 16.79 -17.46
C ASP A 15 11.41 16.72 -16.11
N ASN A 16 12.21 17.77 -15.84
CA ASN A 16 12.85 17.93 -14.54
C ASN A 16 11.88 18.38 -13.42
N ILE A 17 10.63 18.70 -13.75
CA ILE A 17 9.62 19.14 -12.77
C ILE A 17 8.74 17.95 -12.40
N GLN A 18 9.03 17.38 -11.25
CA GLN A 18 8.18 16.35 -10.68
C GLN A 18 7.28 16.94 -9.60
N PRO A 19 5.97 16.68 -9.65
CA PRO A 19 5.08 17.11 -8.57
C PRO A 19 5.52 16.46 -7.26
N LEU A 20 5.41 17.19 -6.16
CA LEU A 20 5.67 16.63 -4.83
C LEU A 20 4.67 15.51 -4.53
N PRO A 21 5.09 14.42 -3.90
CA PRO A 21 4.21 13.31 -3.53
C PRO A 21 3.38 13.68 -2.28
N LEU A 22 2.50 14.68 -2.42
CA LEU A 22 1.77 15.27 -1.28
C LEU A 22 0.83 14.26 -0.61
N ASN A 23 0.17 13.41 -1.38
CA ASN A 23 -0.73 12.38 -0.89
C ASN A 23 -0.05 11.45 0.12
N VAL A 24 1.05 10.79 -0.26
CA VAL A 24 1.83 9.94 0.66
C VAL A 24 2.56 10.75 1.72
N GLY A 25 2.88 12.02 1.44
CA GLY A 25 3.46 12.96 2.39
C GLY A 25 2.52 13.26 3.55
N TYR A 26 1.24 13.51 3.29
CA TYR A 26 0.21 13.71 4.33
C TYR A 26 -0.01 12.44 5.15
N ILE A 27 -0.09 11.27 4.52
CA ILE A 27 -0.18 9.98 5.22
C ILE A 27 1.03 9.79 6.14
N ALA A 28 2.25 10.03 5.64
CA ALA A 28 3.47 9.91 6.42
C ALA A 28 3.48 10.86 7.62
N ALA A 29 3.10 12.13 7.42
CA ALA A 29 3.07 13.14 8.48
C ALA A 29 2.04 12.78 9.56
N TYR A 30 0.85 12.35 9.16
CA TYR A 30 -0.21 11.95 10.08
C TYR A 30 0.20 10.73 10.91
N LEU A 31 0.69 9.67 10.25
CA LEU A 31 1.16 8.47 10.92
C LEU A 31 2.33 8.78 11.87
N LYS A 32 3.30 9.58 11.44
CA LYS A 32 4.46 9.95 12.25
C LYS A 32 4.10 10.79 13.47
N ASN A 33 3.07 11.63 13.37
CA ASN A 33 2.55 12.40 14.49
C ASN A 33 1.90 11.50 15.56
N LYS A 34 1.25 10.41 15.16
CA LYS A 34 0.60 9.46 16.08
C LYS A 34 1.59 8.42 16.62
N HIS A 35 2.53 7.97 15.76
CA HIS A 35 3.47 6.88 16.01
C HIS A 35 4.91 7.32 15.67
N PRO A 36 5.54 8.15 16.51
CA PRO A 36 6.89 8.65 16.25
C PRO A 36 7.97 7.56 16.15
N GLU A 37 7.72 6.37 16.69
CA GLU A 37 8.61 5.20 16.64
C GLU A 37 8.60 4.48 15.28
N VAL A 38 7.61 4.71 14.43
CA VAL A 38 7.53 4.08 13.10
C VAL A 38 8.56 4.73 12.16
N SER A 39 9.35 3.94 11.48
CA SER A 39 10.28 4.41 10.45
C SER A 39 9.58 4.48 9.10
N ILE A 40 9.58 5.65 8.45
CA ILE A 40 8.92 5.87 7.17
C ILE A 40 9.94 6.42 6.17
N GLU A 41 9.97 5.83 4.97
CA GLU A 41 10.71 6.35 3.82
C GLU A 41 9.73 6.60 2.67
N ILE A 42 9.88 7.73 1.97
CA ILE A 42 8.99 8.13 0.87
C ILE A 42 9.75 8.03 -0.45
N PHE A 43 9.11 7.45 -1.45
CA PHE A 43 9.69 7.25 -2.78
C PHE A 43 8.80 7.83 -3.88
N LYS A 44 9.46 8.37 -4.88
CA LYS A 44 8.87 8.79 -6.15
C LYS A 44 9.51 8.08 -7.33
N ASP A 45 10.80 7.81 -7.20
CA ASP A 45 11.63 7.14 -8.18
C ASP A 45 11.51 5.61 -8.02
N PRO A 46 10.99 4.89 -9.02
CA PRO A 46 10.83 3.44 -8.96
C PRO A 46 12.17 2.70 -8.89
N ILE A 47 13.24 3.22 -9.49
CA ILE A 47 14.56 2.59 -9.47
C ILE A 47 15.13 2.65 -8.05
N LYS A 48 15.08 3.83 -7.41
CA LYS A 48 15.51 3.98 -6.02
C LYS A 48 14.71 3.12 -5.05
N LEU A 49 13.39 3.00 -5.29
CA LEU A 49 12.55 2.11 -4.49
C LEU A 49 12.96 0.65 -4.66
N MET A 50 13.17 0.17 -5.90
CA MET A 50 13.60 -1.21 -6.17
C MET A 50 14.96 -1.53 -5.54
N ASP A 51 15.92 -0.62 -5.64
CA ASP A 51 17.23 -0.76 -4.99
C ASP A 51 17.08 -0.83 -3.48
N ARG A 52 16.24 0.02 -2.92
CA ARG A 52 15.99 0.05 -1.46
C ARG A 52 15.31 -1.24 -0.98
N ILE A 53 14.29 -1.71 -1.69
CA ILE A 53 13.63 -3.01 -1.42
C ILE A 53 14.64 -4.15 -1.45
N SER A 54 15.54 -4.15 -2.44
CA SER A 54 16.53 -5.23 -2.59
C SER A 54 17.54 -5.28 -1.44
N ASN A 55 17.88 -4.11 -0.88
CA ASN A 55 18.85 -4.01 0.21
C ASN A 55 18.20 -4.14 1.60
N LYS A 56 17.00 -3.63 1.79
CA LYS A 56 16.29 -3.62 3.08
C LYS A 56 14.78 -3.64 2.84
N PRO A 57 14.17 -4.81 2.67
CA PRO A 57 12.71 -4.91 2.52
C PRO A 57 11.96 -4.30 3.72
N PRO A 58 10.87 -3.53 3.51
CA PRO A 58 10.07 -2.99 4.58
C PRO A 58 9.11 -4.01 5.19
N ASP A 59 8.50 -3.68 6.33
CA ASP A 59 7.36 -4.41 6.87
C ASP A 59 6.10 -4.16 6.02
N ILE A 60 5.91 -2.90 5.56
CA ILE A 60 4.79 -2.48 4.72
C ILE A 60 5.33 -1.69 3.53
N LEU A 61 4.87 -2.03 2.33
CA LEU A 61 5.02 -1.24 1.11
C LEU A 61 3.64 -0.73 0.69
N ALA A 62 3.44 0.59 0.68
CA ALA A 62 2.20 1.22 0.26
C ALA A 62 2.42 2.13 -0.96
N LEU A 63 1.60 1.92 -1.99
CA LEU A 63 1.70 2.61 -3.29
C LEU A 63 0.46 3.45 -3.54
N SER A 64 0.63 4.70 -4.00
CA SER A 64 -0.44 5.49 -4.59
C SER A 64 -0.86 4.89 -5.91
N HIS A 65 -2.14 4.55 -6.07
CA HIS A 65 -2.64 3.88 -7.24
C HIS A 65 -3.52 4.80 -8.09
N TYR A 66 -3.01 5.14 -9.26
CA TYR A 66 -3.69 5.87 -10.32
C TYR A 66 -3.69 5.05 -11.60
N GLU A 67 -4.49 5.45 -12.58
CA GLU A 67 -4.56 4.76 -13.88
C GLU A 67 -3.20 4.78 -14.60
N TRP A 68 -2.50 5.92 -14.56
CA TRP A 68 -1.23 6.09 -15.28
C TRP A 68 -0.04 5.34 -14.69
N ASN A 69 -0.05 4.95 -13.39
CA ASN A 69 1.05 4.19 -12.77
C ASN A 69 0.71 2.73 -12.47
N SER A 70 -0.49 2.27 -12.84
CA SER A 70 -1.00 0.94 -12.48
C SER A 70 -0.04 -0.20 -12.87
N ASN A 71 0.51 -0.18 -14.08
CA ASN A 71 1.45 -1.21 -14.53
C ASN A 71 2.77 -1.17 -13.76
N LEU A 72 3.23 0.03 -13.41
CA LEU A 72 4.44 0.23 -12.62
C LEU A 72 4.24 -0.32 -11.20
N ASP A 73 3.10 0.00 -10.59
CA ASP A 73 2.75 -0.51 -9.26
C ASP A 73 2.73 -2.04 -9.22
N LEU A 74 2.12 -2.69 -10.22
CA LEU A 74 2.09 -4.15 -10.33
C LEU A 74 3.50 -4.75 -10.43
N ALA A 75 4.39 -4.12 -11.20
CA ALA A 75 5.79 -4.57 -11.32
C ALA A 75 6.53 -4.45 -9.97
N ILE A 76 6.31 -3.35 -9.25
CA ILE A 76 6.91 -3.11 -7.93
C ILE A 76 6.37 -4.11 -6.89
N LEU A 77 5.05 -4.36 -6.85
CA LEU A 77 4.46 -5.36 -5.95
C LEU A 77 5.03 -6.76 -6.19
N LYS A 78 5.17 -7.15 -7.47
CA LYS A 78 5.77 -8.43 -7.84
C LYS A 78 7.23 -8.50 -7.37
N HIS A 79 8.02 -7.47 -7.63
CA HIS A 79 9.41 -7.39 -7.16
C HIS A 79 9.50 -7.48 -5.63
N MET A 80 8.61 -6.77 -4.91
CA MET A 80 8.56 -6.82 -3.45
C MET A 80 8.32 -8.23 -2.94
N LYS A 81 7.29 -8.92 -3.44
CA LYS A 81 6.97 -10.29 -3.01
C LYS A 81 8.06 -11.31 -3.35
N GLN A 82 8.82 -11.09 -4.42
CA GLN A 82 10.01 -11.90 -4.73
C GLN A 82 11.15 -11.69 -3.73
N LYS A 83 11.30 -10.49 -3.17
CA LYS A 83 12.34 -10.17 -2.19
C LYS A 83 11.95 -10.58 -0.77
N ASN A 84 10.71 -10.32 -0.39
CA ASN A 84 10.18 -10.71 0.92
C ASN A 84 8.67 -10.92 0.84
N VAL A 85 8.24 -12.17 0.85
CA VAL A 85 6.81 -12.55 0.79
C VAL A 85 6.01 -12.05 2.01
N ASN A 86 6.68 -11.82 3.14
CA ASN A 86 6.06 -11.38 4.40
C ASN A 86 5.81 -9.86 4.44
N THR A 87 6.40 -9.07 3.54
CA THR A 87 6.06 -7.64 3.44
C THR A 87 4.59 -7.49 3.08
N ILE A 88 3.85 -6.71 3.85
CA ILE A 88 2.46 -6.37 3.55
C ILE A 88 2.45 -5.33 2.44
N THR A 89 1.74 -5.63 1.37
CA THR A 89 1.62 -4.75 0.20
C THR A 89 0.26 -4.11 0.16
N VAL A 90 0.24 -2.78 0.06
CA VAL A 90 -0.97 -1.96 0.09
C VAL A 90 -0.99 -1.07 -1.14
N MET A 91 -2.15 -0.89 -1.72
CA MET A 91 -2.43 0.20 -2.67
C MET A 91 -3.49 1.13 -2.10
N GLY A 92 -3.50 2.38 -2.55
CA GLY A 92 -4.55 3.33 -2.21
C GLY A 92 -4.65 4.43 -3.24
N GLY A 93 -5.83 5.02 -3.38
CA GLY A 93 -6.07 6.09 -4.34
C GLY A 93 -7.44 5.99 -5.02
N PRO A 94 -7.70 6.85 -6.02
CA PRO A 94 -9.03 6.95 -6.63
C PRO A 94 -9.34 5.86 -7.66
N ASN A 95 -8.35 5.08 -8.11
CA ASN A 95 -8.52 4.07 -9.17
C ASN A 95 -9.05 2.74 -8.61
N PHE A 96 -10.21 2.81 -7.92
CA PHE A 96 -10.84 1.67 -7.25
C PHE A 96 -12.36 1.84 -7.17
N ASN A 97 -13.10 0.80 -7.56
CA ASN A 97 -14.56 0.79 -7.46
C ASN A 97 -14.99 0.14 -6.14
N ALA A 98 -15.18 0.94 -5.11
CA ALA A 98 -15.47 0.47 -3.75
C ALA A 98 -16.91 -0.02 -3.53
N VAL A 99 -17.79 0.06 -4.53
CA VAL A 99 -19.22 -0.29 -4.39
C VAL A 99 -19.62 -1.59 -5.09
N ASP A 100 -18.76 -2.13 -5.95
CA ASP A 100 -19.02 -3.33 -6.73
C ASP A 100 -18.17 -4.50 -6.21
N LEU A 101 -18.78 -5.41 -5.46
CA LEU A 101 -18.08 -6.53 -4.83
C LEU A 101 -17.48 -7.51 -5.84
N ASP A 102 -18.13 -7.73 -6.98
CA ASP A 102 -17.61 -8.62 -8.04
C ASP A 102 -16.38 -7.99 -8.69
N TRP A 103 -16.43 -6.67 -8.94
CA TRP A 103 -15.29 -5.93 -9.44
C TRP A 103 -14.12 -5.97 -8.44
N ILE A 104 -14.38 -5.75 -7.14
CA ILE A 104 -13.36 -5.79 -6.09
C ILE A 104 -12.72 -7.19 -6.02
N HIS A 105 -13.54 -8.24 -6.06
CA HIS A 105 -13.04 -9.61 -6.04
C HIS A 105 -12.10 -9.87 -7.23
N ASN A 106 -12.52 -9.53 -8.45
CA ASN A 106 -11.71 -9.67 -9.66
C ASN A 106 -10.43 -8.82 -9.59
N PHE A 107 -10.53 -7.58 -9.08
CA PHE A 107 -9.39 -6.69 -8.90
C PHE A 107 -8.28 -7.33 -8.06
N PHE A 108 -8.62 -7.98 -6.94
CA PHE A 108 -7.65 -8.67 -6.10
C PHE A 108 -7.16 -10.00 -6.72
N GLN A 109 -8.02 -10.73 -7.41
CA GLN A 109 -7.62 -11.96 -8.12
C GLN A 109 -6.54 -11.70 -9.16
N GLU A 110 -6.69 -10.64 -9.95
CA GLU A 110 -5.70 -10.23 -10.95
C GLU A 110 -4.40 -9.69 -10.33
N ARG A 111 -4.45 -9.26 -9.06
CA ARG A 111 -3.34 -8.64 -8.32
C ARG A 111 -2.88 -9.48 -7.15
N SER A 112 -2.50 -10.72 -7.43
CA SER A 112 -2.13 -11.72 -6.39
C SER A 112 -1.02 -11.28 -5.43
N ASN A 113 -0.22 -10.28 -5.80
CA ASN A 113 0.83 -9.68 -4.97
C ASN A 113 0.34 -8.47 -4.14
N LEU A 114 -0.94 -8.13 -4.21
CA LEU A 114 -1.57 -7.10 -3.38
C LEU A 114 -2.24 -7.76 -2.18
N ASP A 115 -1.97 -7.24 -0.98
CA ASP A 115 -2.58 -7.76 0.25
C ASP A 115 -3.79 -6.95 0.69
N ALA A 116 -3.76 -5.60 0.53
CA ALA A 116 -4.87 -4.74 0.90
C ALA A 116 -4.98 -3.51 -0.01
N TYR A 117 -6.19 -2.96 -0.10
CA TYR A 117 -6.45 -1.65 -0.73
C TYR A 117 -7.12 -0.72 0.26
N ILE A 118 -6.68 0.54 0.30
CA ILE A 118 -7.27 1.59 1.14
C ILE A 118 -7.90 2.64 0.23
N TYR A 119 -9.24 2.72 0.29
CA TYR A 119 -10.03 3.64 -0.52
C TYR A 119 -10.29 4.95 0.21
N GLY A 120 -10.39 6.06 -0.54
CA GLY A 120 -10.70 7.38 0.00
C GLY A 120 -9.52 8.04 0.71
N GLU A 121 -9.80 8.77 1.80
CA GLU A 121 -8.78 9.47 2.59
C GLU A 121 -7.90 8.46 3.35
N GLY A 122 -6.59 8.52 3.05
CA GLY A 122 -5.63 7.53 3.53
C GLY A 122 -5.09 7.78 4.93
N GLU A 123 -5.09 9.04 5.41
CA GLU A 123 -4.36 9.45 6.60
C GLU A 123 -4.80 8.67 7.86
N TRP A 124 -6.10 8.70 8.13
CA TRP A 124 -6.66 7.98 9.27
C TRP A 124 -6.69 6.47 9.02
N SER A 125 -7.19 6.05 7.87
CA SER A 125 -7.41 4.63 7.55
C SER A 125 -6.11 3.84 7.49
N PHE A 126 -5.07 4.40 6.88
CA PHE A 126 -3.75 3.76 6.83
C PHE A 126 -3.11 3.72 8.23
N THR A 127 -3.23 4.79 9.01
CA THR A 127 -2.70 4.82 10.38
C THR A 127 -3.38 3.76 11.25
N ARG A 128 -4.72 3.69 11.22
CA ARG A 128 -5.46 2.66 11.95
C ARG A 128 -5.10 1.25 11.50
N PHE A 129 -4.94 1.04 10.20
CA PHE A 129 -4.48 -0.26 9.65
C PHE A 129 -3.09 -0.65 10.16
N VAL A 130 -2.15 0.30 10.24
CA VAL A 130 -0.82 0.09 10.80
C VAL A 130 -0.89 -0.30 12.29
N GLU A 131 -1.72 0.39 13.09
CA GLU A 131 -1.96 0.06 14.50
C GLU A 131 -2.47 -1.38 14.67
N LEU A 132 -3.46 -1.74 13.88
CA LEU A 132 -4.03 -3.09 13.91
C LEU A 132 -3.00 -4.16 13.53
N LEU A 133 -2.19 -3.90 12.53
CA LEU A 133 -1.10 -4.82 12.16
C LEU A 133 -0.06 -4.96 13.27
N GLN A 134 0.28 -3.88 13.98
CA GLN A 134 1.20 -3.94 15.12
C GLN A 134 0.63 -4.79 16.26
N GLY A 135 -0.66 -4.69 16.53
CA GLY A 135 -1.36 -5.47 17.55
C GLY A 135 -1.66 -6.92 17.18
N ASN A 136 -1.50 -7.32 15.91
CA ASN A 136 -1.90 -8.62 15.38
C ASN A 136 -0.76 -9.35 14.64
N ASP A 137 0.44 -9.34 15.20
CA ASP A 137 1.63 -10.05 14.67
C ASP A 137 1.99 -9.69 13.22
N LYS A 138 1.62 -8.51 12.76
CA LYS A 138 1.76 -8.04 11.37
C LYS A 138 1.07 -8.95 10.35
N LYS A 139 -0.06 -9.55 10.73
CA LYS A 139 -0.85 -10.43 9.86
C LYS A 139 -2.26 -9.88 9.70
N ILE A 140 -2.66 -9.56 8.46
CA ILE A 140 -4.00 -9.07 8.14
C ILE A 140 -5.07 -10.09 8.59
N SER A 141 -4.82 -11.38 8.39
CA SER A 141 -5.76 -12.45 8.78
C SER A 141 -6.02 -12.57 10.29
N ASN A 142 -5.22 -11.92 11.12
CA ASN A 142 -5.40 -11.92 12.57
C ASN A 142 -6.20 -10.71 13.06
N ILE A 143 -6.44 -9.72 12.18
CA ILE A 143 -7.20 -8.52 12.53
C ILE A 143 -8.68 -8.90 12.63
N PRO A 144 -9.36 -8.61 13.77
CA PRO A 144 -10.80 -8.78 13.87
C PRO A 144 -11.50 -7.91 12.81
N PHE A 145 -12.44 -8.50 12.10
CA PHE A 145 -13.17 -7.82 11.02
C PHE A 145 -13.82 -6.51 11.50
N GLU A 146 -14.40 -6.53 12.69
CA GLU A 146 -15.12 -5.40 13.28
C GLU A 146 -14.22 -4.21 13.62
N GLU A 147 -12.91 -4.43 13.71
CA GLU A 147 -11.93 -3.37 13.99
C GLU A 147 -11.37 -2.73 12.73
N LEU A 148 -11.54 -3.38 11.57
CA LEU A 148 -10.99 -2.91 10.31
C LEU A 148 -11.75 -1.65 9.84
N PRO A 149 -11.05 -0.57 9.44
CA PRO A 149 -11.73 0.57 8.80
C PRO A 149 -12.51 0.14 7.56
N SER A 150 -13.73 0.63 7.40
CA SER A 150 -14.59 0.31 6.24
C SER A 150 -14.03 0.74 4.88
N SER A 151 -12.97 1.53 4.88
CA SER A 151 -12.22 1.92 3.68
C SER A 151 -11.07 0.95 3.32
N VAL A 152 -10.82 -0.06 4.17
CA VAL A 152 -9.78 -1.07 3.96
C VAL A 152 -10.40 -2.33 3.39
N PHE A 153 -9.93 -2.76 2.23
CA PHE A 153 -10.38 -3.97 1.53
C PHE A 153 -9.22 -4.95 1.41
N TYR A 154 -9.49 -6.23 1.64
CA TYR A 154 -8.55 -7.30 1.29
C TYR A 154 -9.30 -8.58 0.87
N LEU A 155 -8.63 -9.44 0.11
CA LEU A 155 -9.15 -10.75 -0.24
C LEU A 155 -8.63 -11.80 0.77
N ASP A 156 -9.53 -12.38 1.56
CA ASP A 156 -9.20 -13.59 2.31
C ASP A 156 -9.08 -14.76 1.33
N LYS A 157 -7.84 -15.14 1.04
CA LYS A 157 -7.53 -16.20 0.05
C LYS A 157 -7.99 -17.58 0.50
N LYS A 158 -8.19 -17.82 1.80
CA LYS A 158 -8.68 -19.10 2.32
C LYS A 158 -10.18 -19.23 2.14
N LEU A 159 -10.90 -18.16 2.40
CA LEU A 159 -12.36 -18.10 2.28
C LEU A 159 -12.80 -17.67 0.86
N ASN A 160 -11.88 -17.20 0.02
CA ASN A 160 -12.14 -16.57 -1.28
C ASN A 160 -13.20 -15.46 -1.18
N LYS A 161 -13.10 -14.65 -0.14
CA LYS A 161 -14.09 -13.61 0.21
C LYS A 161 -13.40 -12.25 0.42
N ILE A 162 -14.03 -11.19 -0.09
CA ILE A 162 -13.64 -9.82 0.23
C ILE A 162 -14.04 -9.50 1.67
N ILE A 163 -13.11 -8.91 2.38
CA ILE A 163 -13.27 -8.40 3.75
C ILE A 163 -13.07 -6.88 3.69
N ASN A 164 -13.99 -6.15 4.27
CA ASN A 164 -13.90 -4.70 4.47
C ASN A 164 -14.79 -4.24 5.61
#